data_9f083d4142dc520a4401c58a179a210f
#
_entry.id   9f083d4142dc520a4401c58a179a210f
#
_cell.length_a   1.000
_cell.length_b   1.000
_cell.length_c   1.000
_cell.angle_alpha   90.00
_cell.angle_beta   90.00
_cell.angle_gamma   90.00
#
_symmetry.space_group_name_H-M   'P 1'
#
loop_
_entity.id
_entity.type
_entity.pdbx_description
1 polymer ?
#
loop_
_entity_poly.entity_id
_entity_poly.type
_entity_poly.pdbx_seq_one_letter_code
_entity_poly.pdbx_strand_id
1 'polypeptide(L)'
;MIIKQITDIIERFAPLEWQESYDNAGLIVGRPDDEVHKALLAVDVTEEVLDEAEAEGCDLVITHHPIVFRALKRFNSADPVERCVERAIRSRIALYACHTNLDSAPGGMSWRLAEMLGVGNLRVLQPSETGDGAGFGVVGELPEAIDTVEFMRIIQRRLEVSVIRYSDIATSGVRRVAVCTGAGSSLIGEARRAGADIYITADMKYNDFMAPDKALTVADIGHFESEYCAIQLIFDILSKNLCTFAVRKSERSRNPVNYLV
;
A
#
# COMPACT_ATOMS: atom_id res chain seq x y z
N MET A 1 7.92 21.91 -12.42
CA MET A 1 8.66 21.68 -11.16
C MET A 1 9.72 20.63 -11.44
N ILE A 2 10.77 20.51 -10.60
CA ILE A 2 11.69 19.37 -10.72
C ILE A 2 11.22 18.19 -9.85
N ILE A 3 11.60 16.98 -10.23
CA ILE A 3 11.21 15.72 -9.54
C ILE A 3 11.51 15.82 -8.06
N LYS A 4 12.72 16.27 -7.68
CA LYS A 4 13.15 16.40 -6.29
C LYS A 4 12.18 17.22 -5.44
N GLN A 5 11.59 18.27 -5.96
CA GLN A 5 10.64 19.11 -5.21
C GLN A 5 9.35 18.35 -4.86
N ILE A 6 8.96 17.41 -5.70
CA ILE A 6 7.77 16.57 -5.50
C ILE A 6 8.10 15.43 -4.54
N THR A 7 9.21 14.73 -4.76
CA THR A 7 9.62 13.61 -3.92
C THR A 7 9.97 14.05 -2.50
N ASP A 8 10.60 15.22 -2.31
CA ASP A 8 10.85 15.81 -0.99
C ASP A 8 9.56 16.02 -0.16
N ILE A 9 8.41 16.20 -0.81
CA ILE A 9 7.12 16.32 -0.12
C ILE A 9 6.68 14.95 0.42
N ILE A 10 6.81 13.90 -0.39
CA ILE A 10 6.50 12.54 0.00
C ILE A 10 7.47 12.06 1.07
N GLU A 11 8.75 12.32 0.89
CA GLU A 11 9.82 11.89 1.80
C GLU A 11 9.80 12.64 3.15
N ARG A 12 9.21 13.83 3.23
CA ARG A 12 8.92 14.48 4.53
C ARG A 12 7.80 13.76 5.29
N PHE A 13 6.86 13.13 4.61
CA PHE A 13 5.81 12.33 5.23
C PHE A 13 6.28 10.91 5.55
N ALA A 14 7.00 10.30 4.61
CA ALA A 14 7.50 8.93 4.68
C ALA A 14 8.97 8.89 4.22
N PRO A 15 9.94 9.21 5.10
CA PRO A 15 11.37 9.19 4.78
C PRO A 15 11.82 7.85 4.19
N LEU A 16 12.71 7.90 3.19
CA LEU A 16 13.23 6.68 2.55
C LEU A 16 14.03 5.79 3.52
N GLU A 17 14.58 6.36 4.58
CA GLU A 17 15.28 5.63 5.64
C GLU A 17 14.37 4.68 6.45
N TRP A 18 13.04 4.83 6.35
CA TRP A 18 12.07 3.93 6.97
C TRP A 18 11.72 2.71 6.12
N GLN A 19 12.29 2.61 4.92
CA GLN A 19 12.09 1.43 4.09
C GLN A 19 12.82 0.21 4.67
N GLU A 20 12.29 -0.97 4.41
CA GLU A 20 12.94 -2.23 4.73
C GLU A 20 14.26 -2.41 3.94
N SER A 21 15.24 -3.09 4.54
CA SER A 21 16.58 -3.26 3.95
C SER A 21 16.61 -3.99 2.60
N TYR A 22 15.55 -4.73 2.29
CA TYR A 22 15.38 -5.46 1.02
C TYR A 22 14.62 -4.67 -0.03
N ASP A 23 14.08 -3.49 0.34
CA ASP A 23 13.22 -2.67 -0.50
C ASP A 23 14.01 -1.81 -1.50
N ASN A 24 13.28 -1.19 -2.43
CA ASN A 24 13.82 -0.29 -3.44
C ASN A 24 12.86 0.90 -3.67
N ALA A 25 12.39 1.53 -2.58
CA ALA A 25 11.60 2.75 -2.67
C ALA A 25 12.46 3.95 -3.13
N GLY A 26 11.82 4.96 -3.70
CA GLY A 26 12.47 6.17 -4.18
C GLY A 26 12.41 6.34 -5.70
N LEU A 27 13.29 7.16 -6.25
CA LEU A 27 13.36 7.43 -7.69
C LEU A 27 14.05 6.27 -8.43
N ILE A 28 13.28 5.55 -9.24
CA ILE A 28 13.75 4.35 -9.97
C ILE A 28 14.23 4.72 -11.38
N VAL A 29 13.50 5.60 -12.08
CA VAL A 29 13.84 6.10 -13.42
C VAL A 29 13.71 7.61 -13.44
N GLY A 30 14.68 8.31 -14.04
CA GLY A 30 14.72 9.77 -14.12
C GLY A 30 15.88 10.36 -13.32
N ARG A 31 15.99 11.67 -13.34
CA ARG A 31 16.98 12.43 -12.57
C ARG A 31 16.28 13.39 -11.62
N PRO A 32 16.78 13.60 -10.41
CA PRO A 32 16.15 14.50 -9.43
C PRO A 32 15.87 15.91 -9.95
N ASP A 33 16.73 16.39 -10.87
CA ASP A 33 16.65 17.74 -11.43
C ASP A 33 15.83 17.83 -12.73
N ASP A 34 15.29 16.71 -13.25
CA ASP A 34 14.44 16.72 -14.42
C ASP A 34 13.14 17.50 -14.14
N GLU A 35 12.76 18.36 -15.10
CA GLU A 35 11.49 19.10 -15.03
C GLU A 35 10.31 18.18 -15.32
N VAL A 36 9.26 18.31 -14.51
CA VAL A 36 8.01 17.57 -14.65
C VAL A 36 6.80 18.51 -14.47
N HIS A 37 5.71 18.19 -15.15
CA HIS A 37 4.51 19.02 -15.23
C HIS A 37 3.28 18.35 -14.69
N LYS A 38 3.22 17.01 -14.76
CA LYS A 38 2.05 16.24 -14.39
C LYS A 38 2.43 14.84 -13.90
N ALA A 39 1.87 14.45 -12.76
CA ALA A 39 2.06 13.11 -12.20
C ALA A 39 0.80 12.24 -12.36
N LEU A 40 1.02 10.94 -12.63
CA LEU A 40 0.02 9.89 -12.56
C LEU A 40 0.30 9.01 -11.34
N LEU A 41 -0.73 8.72 -10.54
CA LEU A 41 -0.65 7.85 -9.36
C LEU A 41 -1.26 6.49 -9.64
N ALA A 42 -0.56 5.42 -9.30
CA ALA A 42 -1.03 4.05 -9.46
C ALA A 42 -0.53 3.17 -8.28
N VAL A 43 -1.03 1.94 -8.17
CA VAL A 43 -0.47 0.95 -7.23
C VAL A 43 0.82 0.38 -7.84
N ASP A 44 0.76 -0.02 -9.10
CA ASP A 44 1.85 -0.65 -9.85
C ASP A 44 2.17 0.12 -11.14
N VAL A 45 3.40 0.01 -11.62
CA VAL A 45 3.76 0.38 -12.99
C VAL A 45 3.47 -0.80 -13.90
N THR A 46 2.52 -0.65 -14.81
CA THR A 46 2.20 -1.62 -15.88
C THR A 46 2.27 -0.96 -17.25
N GLU A 47 2.23 -1.78 -18.30
CA GLU A 47 2.20 -1.25 -19.67
C GLU A 47 0.95 -0.37 -19.89
N GLU A 48 -0.20 -0.75 -19.31
CA GLU A 48 -1.45 0.01 -19.39
C GLU A 48 -1.39 1.34 -18.63
N VAL A 49 -0.71 1.37 -17.48
CA VAL A 49 -0.48 2.60 -16.72
C VAL A 49 0.45 3.54 -17.49
N LEU A 50 1.45 3.01 -18.17
CA LEU A 50 2.31 3.82 -19.05
C LEU A 50 1.58 4.30 -20.31
N ASP A 51 0.66 3.50 -20.90
CA ASP A 51 -0.24 3.96 -21.98
C ASP A 51 -1.05 5.16 -21.55
N GLU A 52 -1.60 5.11 -20.32
CA GLU A 52 -2.37 6.21 -19.73
C GLU A 52 -1.48 7.43 -19.48
N ALA A 53 -0.28 7.24 -18.92
CA ALA A 53 0.66 8.32 -18.65
C ALA A 53 1.02 9.09 -19.93
N GLU A 54 1.33 8.36 -21.02
CA GLU A 54 1.61 8.96 -22.34
C GLU A 54 0.39 9.69 -22.91
N ALA A 55 -0.78 9.05 -22.90
CA ALA A 55 -2.01 9.63 -23.44
C ALA A 55 -2.42 10.90 -22.70
N GLU A 56 -2.20 10.95 -21.39
CA GLU A 56 -2.54 12.07 -20.52
C GLU A 56 -1.42 13.13 -20.42
N GLY A 57 -0.26 12.89 -21.05
CA GLY A 57 0.90 13.77 -20.98
C GLY A 57 1.49 13.88 -19.57
N CYS A 58 1.52 12.77 -18.83
CA CYS A 58 2.20 12.68 -17.55
C CYS A 58 3.67 12.35 -17.78
N ASP A 59 4.56 13.09 -17.15
CA ASP A 59 6.01 12.93 -17.21
C ASP A 59 6.60 12.35 -15.92
N LEU A 60 5.74 12.05 -14.93
CA LEU A 60 6.08 11.37 -13.68
C LEU A 60 4.98 10.35 -13.35
N VAL A 61 5.36 9.12 -13.04
CA VAL A 61 4.48 8.10 -12.45
C VAL A 61 4.95 7.82 -11.02
N ILE A 62 4.04 7.94 -10.07
CA ILE A 62 4.29 7.65 -8.66
C ILE A 62 3.45 6.44 -8.28
N THR A 63 4.11 5.38 -7.81
CA THR A 63 3.46 4.13 -7.42
C THR A 63 3.72 3.77 -5.98
N HIS A 64 2.92 2.83 -5.46
CA HIS A 64 3.24 2.16 -4.21
C HIS A 64 4.39 1.18 -4.42
N HIS A 65 4.23 0.23 -5.34
CA HIS A 65 5.26 -0.78 -5.60
C HIS A 65 6.39 -0.27 -6.50
N PRO A 66 7.66 -0.56 -6.16
CA PRO A 66 8.79 -0.30 -7.04
C PRO A 66 8.78 -1.30 -8.21
N ILE A 67 8.73 -0.80 -9.44
CA ILE A 67 8.78 -1.65 -10.64
C ILE A 67 10.03 -2.53 -10.68
N VAL A 68 11.16 -2.02 -10.20
CA VAL A 68 12.41 -2.77 -10.07
C VAL A 68 12.58 -3.17 -8.61
N PHE A 69 11.93 -4.25 -8.19
CA PHE A 69 12.10 -4.79 -6.83
C PHE A 69 13.37 -5.63 -6.70
N ARG A 70 13.71 -6.39 -7.75
CA ARG A 70 14.95 -7.17 -7.83
C ARG A 70 15.89 -6.55 -8.85
N ALA A 71 17.20 -6.54 -8.55
CA ALA A 71 18.21 -5.97 -9.45
C ALA A 71 18.14 -6.60 -10.85
N LEU A 72 17.98 -5.76 -11.86
CA LEU A 72 17.99 -6.18 -13.26
C LEU A 72 19.43 -6.27 -13.77
N LYS A 73 19.73 -7.35 -14.49
CA LYS A 73 21.04 -7.57 -15.11
C LYS A 73 21.06 -7.23 -16.59
N ARG A 74 19.90 -7.11 -17.22
CA ARG A 74 19.75 -6.89 -18.67
C ARG A 74 18.50 -6.04 -18.92
N PHE A 75 18.51 -5.34 -20.04
CA PHE A 75 17.39 -4.59 -20.58
C PHE A 75 17.24 -5.00 -22.04
N ASN A 76 16.47 -6.03 -22.31
CA ASN A 76 16.24 -6.58 -23.65
C ASN A 76 14.77 -6.89 -23.92
N SER A 77 13.88 -6.26 -23.12
CA SER A 77 12.42 -6.39 -23.23
C SER A 77 11.89 -7.83 -23.03
N ALA A 78 12.65 -8.68 -22.34
CA ALA A 78 12.31 -10.09 -22.17
C ALA A 78 11.09 -10.31 -21.26
N ASP A 79 10.88 -9.43 -20.29
CA ASP A 79 9.76 -9.49 -19.36
C ASP A 79 9.04 -8.12 -19.20
N PRO A 80 7.88 -8.08 -18.56
CA PRO A 80 7.11 -6.83 -18.39
C PRO A 80 7.89 -5.72 -17.68
N VAL A 81 8.71 -6.05 -16.67
CA VAL A 81 9.49 -5.07 -15.91
C VAL A 81 10.50 -4.38 -16.82
N GLU A 82 11.26 -5.18 -17.60
CA GLU A 82 12.23 -4.64 -18.56
C GLU A 82 11.54 -3.75 -19.61
N ARG A 83 10.38 -4.18 -20.16
CA ARG A 83 9.61 -3.39 -21.14
C ARG A 83 9.12 -2.07 -20.56
N CYS A 84 8.57 -2.08 -19.35
CA CYS A 84 8.09 -0.86 -18.69
C CYS A 84 9.24 0.11 -18.41
N VAL A 85 10.37 -0.37 -17.89
CA VAL A 85 11.54 0.48 -17.62
C VAL A 85 12.11 1.06 -18.91
N GLU A 86 12.30 0.23 -19.96
CA GLU A 86 12.79 0.69 -21.27
C GLU A 86 11.85 1.76 -21.86
N ARG A 87 10.54 1.51 -21.80
CA ARG A 87 9.52 2.44 -22.29
C ARG A 87 9.53 3.76 -21.52
N ALA A 88 9.55 3.72 -20.20
CA ALA A 88 9.61 4.91 -19.35
C ALA A 88 10.82 5.79 -19.69
N ILE A 89 12.00 5.18 -19.88
CA ILE A 89 13.21 5.90 -20.29
C ILE A 89 13.04 6.54 -21.67
N ARG A 90 12.50 5.80 -22.65
CA ARG A 90 12.30 6.32 -24.03
C ARG A 90 11.28 7.43 -24.10
N SER A 91 10.20 7.30 -23.32
CA SER A 91 9.10 8.29 -23.28
C SER A 91 9.40 9.44 -22.32
N ARG A 92 10.57 9.45 -21.65
CA ARG A 92 10.96 10.45 -20.65
C ARG A 92 9.94 10.56 -19.51
N ILE A 93 9.40 9.44 -19.07
CA ILE A 93 8.53 9.34 -17.91
C ILE A 93 9.39 8.91 -16.72
N ALA A 94 9.45 9.72 -15.69
CA ALA A 94 10.12 9.34 -14.45
C ALA A 94 9.25 8.38 -13.64
N LEU A 95 9.88 7.42 -12.94
CA LEU A 95 9.20 6.44 -12.07
C LEU A 95 9.71 6.61 -10.64
N TYR A 96 8.79 6.83 -9.72
CA TYR A 96 9.05 6.94 -8.29
C TYR A 96 8.17 5.97 -7.50
N ALA A 97 8.71 5.30 -6.50
CA ALA A 97 7.98 4.36 -5.65
C ALA A 97 7.96 4.82 -4.18
N CYS A 98 6.80 4.70 -3.53
CA CYS A 98 6.63 4.87 -2.09
C CYS A 98 6.09 3.55 -1.53
N HIS A 99 6.96 2.69 -1.07
CA HIS A 99 6.64 1.30 -0.70
C HIS A 99 6.70 1.13 0.83
N THR A 100 7.58 0.31 1.33
CA THR A 100 7.63 0.01 2.77
C THR A 100 7.93 1.23 3.65
N ASN A 101 8.53 2.29 3.13
CA ASN A 101 8.62 3.57 3.83
C ASN A 101 7.24 4.21 4.08
N LEU A 102 6.31 4.10 3.12
CA LEU A 102 4.94 4.60 3.26
C LEU A 102 4.11 3.69 4.18
N ASP A 103 4.35 2.37 4.14
CA ASP A 103 3.74 1.42 5.08
C ASP A 103 4.15 1.70 6.52
N SER A 104 5.43 2.04 6.75
CA SER A 104 6.00 2.31 8.07
C SER A 104 5.59 3.66 8.64
N ALA A 105 5.15 4.59 7.80
CA ALA A 105 4.88 5.98 8.21
C ALA A 105 3.68 6.08 9.15
N PRO A 106 3.77 6.89 10.23
CA PRO A 106 2.60 7.31 10.99
C PRO A 106 1.58 8.02 10.08
N GLY A 107 0.34 7.57 10.10
CA GLY A 107 -0.68 8.04 9.14
C GLY A 107 -0.53 7.46 7.73
N GLY A 108 0.35 6.48 7.53
CA GLY A 108 0.59 5.78 6.26
C GLY A 108 -0.48 4.76 5.92
N MET A 109 -0.08 3.71 5.21
CA MET A 109 -0.99 2.77 4.55
C MET A 109 -1.94 2.06 5.50
N SER A 110 -1.43 1.36 6.51
CA SER A 110 -2.25 0.62 7.48
C SER A 110 -3.14 1.54 8.33
N TRP A 111 -2.69 2.77 8.61
CA TRP A 111 -3.49 3.80 9.27
C TRP A 111 -4.68 4.18 8.39
N ARG A 112 -4.41 4.47 7.12
CA ARG A 112 -5.43 4.85 6.14
C ARG A 112 -6.49 3.77 5.98
N LEU A 113 -6.07 2.52 5.83
CA LEU A 113 -7.00 1.39 5.72
C LEU A 113 -7.85 1.23 6.98
N ALA A 114 -7.25 1.32 8.17
CA ALA A 114 -7.97 1.23 9.43
C ALA A 114 -9.02 2.34 9.58
N GLU A 115 -8.68 3.59 9.24
CA GLU A 115 -9.60 4.73 9.25
C GLU A 115 -10.77 4.52 8.28
N MET A 116 -10.51 4.00 7.06
CA MET A 116 -11.55 3.65 6.10
C MET A 116 -12.53 2.61 6.64
N LEU A 117 -12.08 1.74 7.52
CA LEU A 117 -12.90 0.73 8.20
C LEU A 117 -13.61 1.26 9.46
N GLY A 118 -13.35 2.51 9.85
CA GLY A 118 -13.96 3.13 11.02
C GLY A 118 -13.28 2.76 12.34
N VAL A 119 -12.06 2.28 12.28
CA VAL A 119 -11.23 1.97 13.45
C VAL A 119 -10.56 3.25 13.93
N GLY A 120 -10.72 3.58 15.19
CA GLY A 120 -10.11 4.75 15.83
C GLY A 120 -9.10 4.36 16.91
N ASN A 121 -8.55 5.37 17.61
CA ASN A 121 -7.55 5.17 18.67
C ASN A 121 -6.36 4.32 18.21
N LEU A 122 -5.88 4.61 17.00
CA LEU A 122 -4.85 3.83 16.34
C LEU A 122 -3.49 3.99 17.03
N ARG A 123 -2.75 2.90 17.11
CA ARG A 123 -1.33 2.86 17.47
C ARG A 123 -0.62 1.84 16.61
N VAL A 124 0.67 2.04 16.42
CA VAL A 124 1.53 1.10 15.67
C VAL A 124 1.47 -0.29 16.32
N LEU A 125 1.36 -1.32 15.49
CA LEU A 125 1.30 -2.71 15.91
C LEU A 125 2.70 -3.26 16.21
N GLN A 126 3.64 -3.06 15.31
CA GLN A 126 5.06 -3.39 15.46
C GLN A 126 5.91 -2.11 15.27
N PRO A 127 6.30 -1.44 16.37
CA PRO A 127 7.17 -0.26 16.29
C PRO A 127 8.53 -0.59 15.67
N SER A 128 9.07 0.36 14.90
CA SER A 128 10.45 0.34 14.43
C SER A 128 11.43 0.44 15.61
N GLU A 129 12.63 -0.12 15.44
CA GLU A 129 13.71 -0.01 16.44
C GLU A 129 14.28 1.43 16.54
N THR A 130 14.04 2.28 15.54
CA THR A 130 14.53 3.67 15.51
C THR A 130 13.83 4.60 16.51
N GLY A 131 12.65 4.19 17.02
CA GLY A 131 11.95 4.95 18.08
C GLY A 131 11.32 6.28 17.61
N ASP A 132 11.19 6.51 16.30
CA ASP A 132 10.67 7.72 15.67
C ASP A 132 9.15 7.70 15.41
N GLY A 133 8.47 6.67 15.90
CA GLY A 133 7.04 6.46 15.72
C GLY A 133 6.67 5.68 14.46
N ALA A 134 7.65 5.37 13.61
CA ALA A 134 7.46 4.48 12.46
C ALA A 134 7.25 3.03 12.90
N GLY A 135 6.69 2.21 12.01
CA GLY A 135 6.52 0.77 12.22
C GLY A 135 5.40 0.18 11.40
N PHE A 136 5.27 -1.13 11.43
CA PHE A 136 4.36 -1.87 10.58
C PHE A 136 3.04 -2.22 11.26
N GLY A 137 1.96 -2.09 10.48
CA GLY A 137 0.62 -2.36 10.93
C GLY A 137 0.13 -1.42 12.02
N VAL A 138 -1.16 -1.45 12.28
CA VAL A 138 -1.81 -0.69 13.34
C VAL A 138 -2.79 -1.55 14.11
N VAL A 139 -3.09 -1.14 15.34
CA VAL A 139 -4.19 -1.68 16.11
C VAL A 139 -4.99 -0.54 16.71
N GLY A 140 -6.31 -0.68 16.72
CA GLY A 140 -7.23 0.31 17.24
C GLY A 140 -8.56 -0.31 17.63
N GLU A 141 -9.56 0.52 17.84
CA GLU A 141 -10.87 0.08 18.33
C GLU A 141 -12.01 0.65 17.48
N LEU A 142 -13.01 -0.17 17.25
CA LEU A 142 -14.31 0.29 16.76
C LEU A 142 -15.07 1.00 17.92
N PRO A 143 -15.91 1.98 17.61
CA PRO A 143 -16.73 2.65 18.64
C PRO A 143 -17.57 1.68 19.47
N GLU A 144 -18.14 0.67 18.81
CA GLU A 144 -18.94 -0.38 19.41
C GLU A 144 -18.53 -1.73 18.83
N ALA A 145 -18.79 -2.83 19.60
CA ALA A 145 -18.56 -4.16 19.09
C ALA A 145 -19.56 -4.50 17.96
N ILE A 146 -19.06 -5.06 16.88
CA ILE A 146 -19.84 -5.49 15.71
C ILE A 146 -19.70 -7.00 15.57
N ASP A 147 -20.77 -7.69 15.16
CA ASP A 147 -20.69 -9.12 14.81
C ASP A 147 -19.56 -9.36 13.80
N THR A 148 -18.77 -10.40 14.03
CA THR A 148 -17.53 -10.65 13.24
C THR A 148 -17.82 -10.85 11.77
N VAL A 149 -18.88 -11.56 11.42
CA VAL A 149 -19.25 -11.79 10.03
C VAL A 149 -19.77 -10.51 9.40
N GLU A 150 -20.57 -9.73 10.14
CA GLU A 150 -21.07 -8.44 9.65
C GLU A 150 -19.92 -7.44 9.47
N PHE A 151 -18.91 -7.43 10.33
CA PHE A 151 -17.73 -6.59 10.13
C PHE A 151 -16.97 -6.98 8.86
N MET A 152 -16.78 -8.27 8.56
CA MET A 152 -16.20 -8.71 7.30
C MET A 152 -17.05 -8.29 6.07
N ARG A 153 -18.38 -8.29 6.18
CA ARG A 153 -19.25 -7.75 5.14
C ARG A 153 -19.13 -6.23 4.97
N ILE A 154 -18.89 -5.51 6.06
CA ILE A 154 -18.57 -4.07 5.98
C ILE A 154 -17.27 -3.85 5.22
N ILE A 155 -16.23 -4.65 5.48
CA ILE A 155 -14.96 -4.62 4.74
C ILE A 155 -15.21 -4.85 3.26
N GLN A 156 -15.96 -5.91 2.89
CA GLN A 156 -16.29 -6.21 1.49
C GLN A 156 -16.96 -5.02 0.80
N ARG A 157 -17.96 -4.40 1.43
CA ARG A 157 -18.68 -3.27 0.83
C ARG A 157 -17.83 -2.01 0.72
N ARG A 158 -17.01 -1.70 1.73
CA ARG A 158 -16.22 -0.44 1.78
C ARG A 158 -15.01 -0.47 0.87
N LEU A 159 -14.41 -1.63 0.70
CA LEU A 159 -13.19 -1.82 -0.07
C LEU A 159 -13.43 -2.55 -1.39
N GLU A 160 -14.69 -2.83 -1.73
CA GLU A 160 -15.09 -3.57 -2.95
C GLU A 160 -14.38 -4.94 -3.09
N VAL A 161 -14.11 -5.59 -1.93
CA VAL A 161 -13.43 -6.89 -1.88
C VAL A 161 -14.36 -8.00 -2.38
N SER A 162 -13.97 -8.72 -3.42
CA SER A 162 -14.76 -9.81 -3.99
C SER A 162 -14.84 -11.03 -3.07
N VAL A 163 -13.72 -11.38 -2.42
CA VAL A 163 -13.58 -12.57 -1.58
C VAL A 163 -12.72 -12.25 -0.37
N ILE A 164 -13.20 -12.57 0.84
CA ILE A 164 -12.39 -12.58 2.06
C ILE A 164 -12.11 -14.04 2.44
N ARG A 165 -10.85 -14.40 2.58
CA ARG A 165 -10.43 -15.66 3.19
C ARG A 165 -10.20 -15.41 4.67
N TYR A 166 -10.70 -16.26 5.54
CA TYR A 166 -10.54 -16.06 6.98
C TYR A 166 -10.33 -17.38 7.74
N SER A 167 -9.68 -17.28 8.91
CA SER A 167 -9.49 -18.39 9.84
C SER A 167 -10.78 -18.71 10.60
N ASP A 168 -10.74 -19.69 11.48
CA ASP A 168 -11.81 -19.87 12.47
C ASP A 168 -12.10 -18.54 13.19
N ILE A 169 -13.38 -18.27 13.41
CA ILE A 169 -13.83 -17.08 14.15
C ILE A 169 -13.52 -17.27 15.63
N ALA A 170 -12.66 -16.41 16.17
CA ALA A 170 -12.23 -16.47 17.56
C ALA A 170 -13.28 -15.88 18.52
N THR A 171 -14.03 -14.88 18.10
CA THR A 171 -15.07 -14.21 18.87
C THR A 171 -16.25 -13.84 18.00
N SER A 172 -17.46 -13.81 18.59
CA SER A 172 -18.66 -13.38 17.87
C SER A 172 -18.75 -11.86 17.68
N GLY A 173 -17.99 -11.08 18.43
CA GLY A 173 -18.01 -9.62 18.36
C GLY A 173 -16.61 -9.04 18.23
N VAL A 174 -16.41 -8.18 17.22
CA VAL A 174 -15.17 -7.46 16.97
C VAL A 174 -15.25 -6.05 17.53
N ARG A 175 -14.32 -5.67 18.37
CA ARG A 175 -14.11 -4.31 18.83
C ARG A 175 -12.68 -3.86 18.60
N ARG A 176 -11.69 -4.70 18.91
CA ARG A 176 -10.28 -4.39 18.68
C ARG A 176 -9.80 -4.99 17.37
N VAL A 177 -9.35 -4.13 16.48
CA VAL A 177 -8.97 -4.48 15.10
C VAL A 177 -7.49 -4.19 14.89
N ALA A 178 -6.75 -5.17 14.40
CA ALA A 178 -5.41 -4.98 13.90
C ALA A 178 -5.44 -4.98 12.35
N VAL A 179 -4.60 -4.17 11.73
CA VAL A 179 -4.54 -4.01 10.27
C VAL A 179 -3.09 -3.93 9.82
N CYS A 180 -2.75 -4.66 8.78
CA CYS A 180 -1.51 -4.47 8.01
C CYS A 180 -1.83 -4.61 6.53
N THR A 181 -1.57 -3.57 5.75
CA THR A 181 -1.69 -3.59 4.28
C THR A 181 -0.67 -4.54 3.67
N GLY A 182 -0.98 -5.11 2.50
CA GLY A 182 -0.12 -6.07 1.82
C GLY A 182 0.14 -7.36 2.61
N ALA A 183 1.31 -7.93 2.42
CA ALA A 183 1.70 -9.23 2.98
C ALA A 183 2.11 -9.14 4.46
N GLY A 184 1.15 -9.24 5.37
CA GLY A 184 1.35 -9.04 6.82
C GLY A 184 1.36 -10.31 7.68
N SER A 185 1.58 -11.51 7.13
CA SER A 185 1.53 -12.75 7.91
C SER A 185 2.52 -12.78 9.08
N SER A 186 3.64 -12.06 8.98
CA SER A 186 4.64 -11.94 10.04
C SER A 186 4.11 -11.26 11.32
N LEU A 187 3.06 -10.42 11.21
CA LEU A 187 2.49 -9.65 12.33
C LEU A 187 1.34 -10.36 13.05
N ILE A 188 0.99 -11.60 12.71
CA ILE A 188 -0.06 -12.36 13.41
C ILE A 188 0.24 -12.44 14.91
N GLY A 189 1.51 -12.69 15.27
CA GLY A 189 1.94 -12.76 16.67
C GLY A 189 1.73 -11.44 17.42
N GLU A 190 2.01 -10.31 16.78
CA GLU A 190 1.83 -8.95 17.30
C GLU A 190 0.36 -8.61 17.46
N ALA A 191 -0.47 -8.92 16.47
CA ALA A 191 -1.91 -8.73 16.54
C ALA A 191 -2.53 -9.52 17.70
N ARG A 192 -2.10 -10.77 17.90
CA ARG A 192 -2.50 -11.60 19.03
C ARG A 192 -2.06 -11.00 20.37
N ARG A 193 -0.80 -10.57 20.49
CA ARG A 193 -0.28 -9.93 21.72
C ARG A 193 -0.97 -8.61 22.04
N ALA A 194 -1.38 -7.88 21.01
CA ALA A 194 -2.16 -6.67 21.16
C ALA A 194 -3.62 -6.92 21.60
N GLY A 195 -4.04 -8.18 21.65
CA GLY A 195 -5.40 -8.59 22.01
C GLY A 195 -6.44 -8.19 20.96
N ALA A 196 -6.07 -8.21 19.68
CA ALA A 196 -7.00 -7.97 18.60
C ALA A 196 -8.02 -9.11 18.49
N ASP A 197 -9.28 -8.76 18.18
CA ASP A 197 -10.35 -9.73 17.90
C ASP A 197 -10.24 -10.25 16.46
N ILE A 198 -9.82 -9.35 15.55
CA ILE A 198 -9.58 -9.64 14.13
C ILE A 198 -8.30 -8.96 13.66
N TYR A 199 -7.57 -9.64 12.79
CA TYR A 199 -6.41 -9.11 12.07
C TYR A 199 -6.68 -9.12 10.57
N ILE A 200 -6.63 -7.95 9.95
CA ILE A 200 -6.89 -7.72 8.52
C ILE A 200 -5.56 -7.54 7.82
N THR A 201 -5.30 -8.34 6.81
CA THR A 201 -4.07 -8.31 6.01
C THR A 201 -4.27 -8.98 4.65
N ALA A 202 -3.19 -9.31 3.92
CA ALA A 202 -3.23 -10.03 2.67
C ALA A 202 -2.13 -11.08 2.54
N ASP A 203 -2.13 -11.82 1.41
CA ASP A 203 -1.14 -12.81 1.00
C ASP A 203 -0.89 -13.94 2.03
N MET A 204 -1.94 -14.34 2.73
CA MET A 204 -1.89 -15.40 3.73
C MET A 204 -1.73 -16.78 3.08
N LYS A 205 -0.73 -17.53 3.52
CA LYS A 205 -0.55 -18.93 3.16
C LYS A 205 -1.45 -19.83 3.99
N TYR A 206 -1.67 -21.07 3.53
CA TYR A 206 -2.50 -22.06 4.23
C TYR A 206 -2.19 -22.17 5.73
N ASN A 207 -0.91 -22.28 6.09
CA ASN A 207 -0.50 -22.45 7.49
C ASN A 207 -0.70 -21.20 8.34
N ASP A 208 -0.72 -20.02 7.73
CA ASP A 208 -0.90 -18.75 8.44
C ASP A 208 -2.32 -18.64 9.04
N PHE A 209 -3.33 -19.29 8.41
CA PHE A 209 -4.68 -19.37 8.97
C PHE A 209 -4.79 -20.29 10.20
N MET A 210 -3.80 -21.15 10.42
CA MET A 210 -3.73 -22.01 11.60
C MET A 210 -2.98 -21.35 12.78
N ALA A 211 -2.11 -20.38 12.48
CA ALA A 211 -1.25 -19.72 13.47
C ALA A 211 -2.00 -19.02 14.62
N PRO A 212 -3.20 -18.43 14.42
CA PRO A 212 -3.97 -17.78 15.48
C PRO A 212 -4.46 -18.72 16.59
N ASP A 213 -4.55 -20.04 16.37
CA ASP A 213 -4.98 -21.04 17.34
C ASP A 213 -6.29 -20.64 18.09
N LYS A 214 -7.29 -20.19 17.32
CA LYS A 214 -8.60 -19.70 17.80
C LYS A 214 -8.55 -18.50 18.78
N ALA A 215 -7.39 -17.88 18.94
CA ALA A 215 -7.24 -16.70 19.82
C ALA A 215 -7.41 -15.37 19.08
N LEU A 216 -7.46 -15.40 17.74
CA LEU A 216 -7.55 -14.25 16.85
C LEU A 216 -8.21 -14.70 15.54
N THR A 217 -9.16 -13.95 15.02
CA THR A 217 -9.63 -14.14 13.65
C THR A 217 -8.66 -13.45 12.70
N VAL A 218 -8.14 -14.16 11.70
CA VAL A 218 -7.33 -13.54 10.63
C VAL A 218 -8.17 -13.47 9.36
N ALA A 219 -8.19 -12.31 8.73
CA ALA A 219 -8.91 -12.05 7.48
C ALA A 219 -7.95 -11.53 6.40
N ASP A 220 -7.83 -12.30 5.33
CA ASP A 220 -7.10 -11.94 4.12
C ASP A 220 -8.08 -11.32 3.13
N ILE A 221 -7.87 -10.05 2.83
CA ILE A 221 -8.77 -9.25 1.99
C ILE A 221 -8.25 -9.01 0.58
N GLY A 222 -7.10 -9.59 0.25
CA GLY A 222 -6.40 -9.37 -1.01
C GLY A 222 -5.38 -8.23 -0.94
N HIS A 223 -4.27 -8.42 -1.64
CA HIS A 223 -3.13 -7.49 -1.64
C HIS A 223 -3.55 -6.13 -2.21
N PHE A 224 -4.00 -6.14 -3.46
CA PHE A 224 -4.42 -4.92 -4.16
C PHE A 224 -5.51 -4.17 -3.41
N GLU A 225 -6.54 -4.88 -2.91
CA GLU A 225 -7.66 -4.29 -2.18
C GLU A 225 -7.21 -3.61 -0.88
N SER A 226 -6.22 -4.20 -0.20
CA SER A 226 -5.66 -3.62 1.02
C SER A 226 -4.80 -2.39 0.76
N GLU A 227 -4.23 -2.24 -0.46
CA GLU A 227 -3.26 -1.20 -0.82
C GLU A 227 -3.78 -0.18 -1.83
N TYR A 228 -4.96 -0.37 -2.40
CA TYR A 228 -5.54 0.61 -3.33
C TYR A 228 -5.67 2.01 -2.73
N CYS A 229 -5.75 2.11 -1.42
CA CYS A 229 -5.78 3.39 -0.69
C CYS A 229 -4.48 4.21 -0.86
N ALA A 230 -3.36 3.62 -1.32
CA ALA A 230 -2.11 4.32 -1.62
C ALA A 230 -2.33 5.49 -2.58
N ILE A 231 -3.11 5.27 -3.64
CA ILE A 231 -3.40 6.29 -4.65
C ILE A 231 -4.02 7.53 -4.01
N GLN A 232 -5.00 7.34 -3.12
CA GLN A 232 -5.65 8.46 -2.44
C GLN A 232 -4.71 9.10 -1.40
N LEU A 233 -3.96 8.31 -0.66
CA LEU A 233 -3.03 8.79 0.35
C LEU A 233 -1.93 9.67 -0.27
N ILE A 234 -1.29 9.20 -1.35
CA ILE A 234 -0.27 9.97 -2.08
C ILE A 234 -0.89 11.24 -2.68
N PHE A 235 -2.10 11.13 -3.24
CA PHE A 235 -2.83 12.30 -3.75
C PHE A 235 -3.06 13.35 -2.66
N ASP A 236 -3.50 12.94 -1.47
CA ASP A 236 -3.77 13.84 -0.34
C ASP A 236 -2.47 14.51 0.14
N ILE A 237 -1.36 13.77 0.22
CA ILE A 237 -0.02 14.29 0.59
C ILE A 237 0.42 15.37 -0.40
N LEU A 238 0.34 15.10 -1.69
CA LEU A 238 0.77 16.03 -2.73
C LEU A 238 -0.15 17.25 -2.81
N SER A 239 -1.47 17.07 -2.82
CA SER A 239 -2.44 18.14 -2.99
C SER A 239 -2.45 19.14 -1.83
N LYS A 240 -2.11 18.72 -0.62
CA LYS A 240 -1.94 19.62 0.54
C LYS A 240 -0.75 20.57 0.38
N ASN A 241 0.25 20.19 -0.40
CA ASN A 241 1.52 20.90 -0.52
C ASN A 241 1.75 21.56 -1.89
N LEU A 242 1.02 21.13 -2.93
CA LEU A 242 1.18 21.57 -4.30
C LEU A 242 -0.11 22.15 -4.87
N CYS A 243 -0.18 23.48 -4.99
CA CYS A 243 -1.37 24.16 -5.52
C CYS A 243 -1.42 24.24 -7.06
N THR A 244 -0.26 24.11 -7.73
CA THR A 244 -0.12 24.39 -9.17
C THR A 244 0.40 23.21 -9.99
N PHE A 245 0.70 22.08 -9.34
CA PHE A 245 1.16 20.86 -9.98
C PHE A 245 -0.01 19.91 -10.24
N ALA A 246 -0.13 19.43 -11.49
CA ALA A 246 -1.21 18.52 -11.85
C ALA A 246 -0.92 17.10 -11.38
N VAL A 247 -1.85 16.52 -10.61
CA VAL A 247 -1.78 15.14 -10.12
C VAL A 247 -3.06 14.41 -10.54
N ARG A 248 -2.93 13.27 -11.21
CA ARG A 248 -4.04 12.39 -11.58
C ARG A 248 -3.94 11.04 -10.91
N LYS A 249 -5.07 10.43 -10.65
CA LYS A 249 -5.17 9.03 -10.24
C LYS A 249 -5.39 8.19 -11.49
N SER A 250 -4.67 7.08 -11.60
CA SER A 250 -4.79 6.18 -12.73
C SER A 250 -6.17 5.48 -12.74
N GLU A 251 -6.78 5.42 -13.92
CA GLU A 251 -7.96 4.60 -14.21
C GLU A 251 -7.57 3.21 -14.73
N ARG A 252 -6.27 2.99 -14.97
CA ARG A 252 -5.71 1.72 -15.45
C ARG A 252 -5.02 0.91 -14.35
N SER A 253 -4.85 1.46 -13.14
CA SER A 253 -4.38 0.71 -11.98
C SER A 253 -5.45 -0.31 -11.57
N ARG A 254 -5.21 -1.59 -11.86
CA ARG A 254 -6.19 -2.67 -11.69
C ARG A 254 -5.60 -3.83 -10.92
N ASN A 255 -6.47 -4.52 -10.17
CA ASN A 255 -6.10 -5.78 -9.53
C ASN A 255 -5.70 -6.82 -10.59
N PRO A 256 -4.47 -7.36 -10.55
CA PRO A 256 -4.07 -8.44 -11.46
C PRO A 256 -4.71 -9.79 -11.11
N VAL A 257 -5.30 -9.93 -9.91
CA VAL A 257 -5.94 -11.17 -9.45
C VAL A 257 -7.41 -11.16 -9.86
N ASN A 258 -7.84 -12.20 -10.54
CA ASN A 258 -9.22 -12.40 -10.93
C ASN A 258 -9.84 -13.52 -10.09
N TYR A 259 -11.10 -13.34 -9.68
CA TYR A 259 -11.84 -14.31 -8.87
C TYR A 259 -12.98 -14.90 -9.70
N LEU A 260 -13.08 -16.23 -9.73
CA LEU A 260 -14.24 -16.93 -10.23
C LEU A 260 -15.14 -17.26 -9.02
N VAL A 261 -16.26 -16.57 -8.87
CA VAL A 261 -17.24 -16.71 -7.79
C VAL A 261 -18.59 -17.12 -8.32
#